data_b089b87a09505ac881edd68551c3c8c8
#
_entry.id   b089b87a09505ac881edd68551c3c8c8
#
_cell.length_a   1.000
_cell.length_b   1.000
_cell.length_c   1.000
_cell.angle_alpha   90.00
_cell.angle_beta   90.00
_cell.angle_gamma   90.00
#
_symmetry.space_group_name_H-M   'P 1'
#
loop_
_entity.id
_entity.type
_entity.pdbx_description
1 polymer ?
#
loop_
_entity_poly.entity_id
_entity_poly.type
_entity_poly.pdbx_seq_one_letter_code
_entity_poly.pdbx_strand_id
1 'polypeptide(L)'
;MVLVSCKTKTSGNGSAPISKPVIGTWRLLTGTLIEKNDTTITDYTKNISFIKIINNSHFAFLQHDLKKGKDSAAVFVSGGGRYSLTDTLYTEHLEYCSAREWEGNDFTFTVTINNDTLIQRGIEKVESAGINRVNIEKYVRVKM
;
A
#
# COMPACT_ATOMS: atom_id res chain seq x y z
N MET A 1 -18.61 -17.87 -63.23
CA MET A 1 -19.21 -17.74 -61.89
C MET A 1 -18.07 -17.63 -60.89
N VAL A 2 -17.76 -16.40 -60.46
CA VAL A 2 -16.59 -16.12 -59.60
C VAL A 2 -17.11 -15.84 -58.20
N LEU A 3 -16.75 -16.68 -57.22
CA LEU A 3 -17.06 -16.52 -55.83
C LEU A 3 -15.98 -15.63 -55.18
N VAL A 4 -16.37 -14.40 -54.82
CA VAL A 4 -15.54 -13.49 -54.03
C VAL A 4 -15.77 -13.80 -52.54
N SER A 5 -14.73 -14.34 -51.89
CA SER A 5 -14.71 -14.60 -50.47
C SER A 5 -14.25 -13.33 -49.73
N CYS A 6 -15.18 -12.64 -49.07
CA CYS A 6 -14.85 -11.54 -48.14
C CYS A 6 -14.32 -12.11 -46.83
N LYS A 7 -13.00 -11.94 -46.58
CA LYS A 7 -12.40 -12.13 -45.24
C LYS A 7 -12.69 -10.91 -44.40
N THR A 8 -13.59 -11.02 -43.45
CA THR A 8 -13.76 -10.04 -42.37
C THR A 8 -12.58 -10.12 -41.43
N LYS A 9 -11.75 -9.06 -41.37
CA LYS A 9 -10.75 -8.87 -40.35
C LYS A 9 -11.47 -8.40 -39.08
N THR A 10 -11.59 -9.27 -38.11
CA THR A 10 -11.96 -8.89 -36.74
C THR A 10 -10.75 -8.22 -36.10
N SER A 11 -10.75 -6.89 -36.05
CA SER A 11 -9.78 -6.13 -35.24
C SER A 11 -10.21 -6.25 -33.78
N GLY A 12 -9.62 -7.18 -33.08
CA GLY A 12 -9.69 -7.24 -31.63
C GLY A 12 -8.91 -6.06 -31.05
N ASN A 13 -9.60 -4.99 -30.66
CA ASN A 13 -9.04 -3.98 -29.78
C ASN A 13 -8.84 -4.60 -28.40
N GLY A 14 -7.79 -5.33 -28.21
CA GLY A 14 -7.25 -5.66 -26.89
C GLY A 14 -6.59 -4.41 -26.34
N SER A 15 -7.33 -3.58 -25.59
CA SER A 15 -6.68 -2.55 -24.77
C SER A 15 -5.73 -3.28 -23.80
N ALA A 16 -4.44 -2.94 -23.88
CA ALA A 16 -3.47 -3.42 -22.91
C ALA A 16 -3.97 -3.07 -21.48
N PRO A 17 -3.85 -3.97 -20.51
CA PRO A 17 -4.30 -3.69 -19.16
C PRO A 17 -3.56 -2.45 -18.65
N ILE A 18 -4.32 -1.42 -18.22
CA ILE A 18 -3.75 -0.20 -17.63
C ILE A 18 -3.06 -0.65 -16.34
N SER A 19 -1.72 -0.69 -16.36
CA SER A 19 -0.97 -0.99 -15.14
C SER A 19 -1.15 0.17 -14.17
N LYS A 20 -1.76 -0.10 -13.00
CA LYS A 20 -1.84 0.90 -11.93
C LYS A 20 -0.44 1.17 -11.40
N PRO A 21 0.04 2.42 -11.36
CA PRO A 21 1.40 2.73 -10.91
C PRO A 21 1.72 2.26 -9.48
N VAL A 22 0.70 2.08 -8.64
CA VAL A 22 0.84 1.60 -7.25
C VAL A 22 1.24 0.12 -7.16
N ILE A 23 0.99 -0.68 -8.21
CA ILE A 23 1.28 -2.12 -8.18
C ILE A 23 2.77 -2.36 -8.06
N GLY A 24 3.14 -3.25 -7.14
CA GLY A 24 4.52 -3.65 -6.89
C GLY A 24 4.82 -3.91 -5.43
N THR A 25 6.09 -4.09 -5.14
CA THR A 25 6.60 -4.19 -3.76
C THR A 25 7.31 -2.89 -3.41
N TRP A 26 6.96 -2.34 -2.27
CA TRP A 26 7.42 -1.06 -1.77
C TRP A 26 8.08 -1.24 -0.40
N ARG A 27 9.27 -0.67 -0.22
CA ARG A 27 9.94 -0.64 1.07
C ARG A 27 9.71 0.72 1.73
N LEU A 28 9.20 0.72 2.95
CA LEU A 28 9.02 1.93 3.75
C LEU A 28 10.38 2.49 4.16
N LEU A 29 10.59 3.77 3.94
CA LEU A 29 11.78 4.50 4.35
C LEU A 29 11.54 5.31 5.61
N THR A 30 10.45 6.10 5.63
CA THR A 30 10.08 6.93 6.76
C THR A 30 8.57 6.92 6.95
N GLY A 31 8.14 6.89 8.21
CA GLY A 31 6.77 7.12 8.62
C GLY A 31 6.70 8.34 9.53
N THR A 32 5.74 9.22 9.28
CA THR A 32 5.47 10.41 10.09
C THR A 32 4.06 10.33 10.63
N LEU A 33 3.93 10.36 11.95
CA LEU A 33 2.65 10.40 12.63
C LEU A 33 2.48 11.78 13.28
N ILE A 34 1.31 12.39 13.06
CA ILE A 34 0.95 13.68 13.67
C ILE A 34 -0.32 13.45 14.47
N GLU A 35 -0.20 13.54 15.77
CA GLU A 35 -1.31 13.35 16.73
C GLU A 35 -1.25 14.43 17.80
N LYS A 36 -2.38 15.10 18.07
CA LYS A 36 -2.51 16.12 19.13
C LYS A 36 -1.38 17.17 19.12
N ASN A 37 -0.99 17.64 17.95
CA ASN A 37 0.11 18.58 17.68
C ASN A 37 1.52 18.03 17.92
N ASP A 38 1.67 16.76 18.28
CA ASP A 38 2.97 16.09 18.33
C ASP A 38 3.27 15.41 17.00
N THR A 39 4.54 15.48 16.59
CA THR A 39 5.02 14.83 15.36
C THR A 39 6.10 13.81 15.71
N THR A 40 5.86 12.56 15.37
CA THR A 40 6.83 11.47 15.50
C THR A 40 7.29 11.01 14.13
N ILE A 41 8.60 10.98 13.90
CA ILE A 41 9.19 10.47 12.66
C ILE A 41 9.99 9.22 12.96
N THR A 42 9.66 8.14 12.26
CA THR A 42 10.36 6.85 12.36
C THR A 42 11.17 6.59 11.10
N ASP A 43 12.46 6.28 11.27
CA ASP A 43 13.36 5.84 10.21
C ASP A 43 13.29 4.31 10.10
N TYR A 44 12.64 3.81 9.05
CA TYR A 44 12.49 2.39 8.77
C TYR A 44 13.68 1.77 8.02
N THR A 45 14.74 2.53 7.81
CA THR A 45 15.98 2.01 7.21
C THR A 45 16.93 1.38 8.25
N LYS A 46 16.60 1.52 9.54
CA LYS A 46 17.44 1.08 10.67
C LYS A 46 16.67 0.16 11.61
N ASN A 47 17.27 -0.98 11.95
CA ASN A 47 16.76 -1.96 12.93
C ASN A 47 15.40 -2.61 12.60
N ILE A 48 14.67 -2.12 11.63
CA ILE A 48 13.34 -2.56 11.22
C ILE A 48 13.32 -2.73 9.70
N SER A 49 12.57 -3.69 9.20
CA SER A 49 12.22 -3.82 7.80
C SER A 49 10.70 -3.78 7.67
N PHE A 50 10.22 -2.96 6.76
CA PHE A 50 8.80 -2.86 6.43
C PHE A 50 8.64 -2.89 4.91
N ILE A 51 7.81 -3.78 4.43
CA ILE A 51 7.39 -3.82 3.01
C ILE A 51 5.87 -3.76 2.90
N LYS A 52 5.41 -3.15 1.80
CA LYS A 52 4.03 -3.20 1.35
C LYS A 52 4.01 -3.82 -0.05
N ILE A 53 3.18 -4.84 -0.23
CA ILE A 53 2.99 -5.54 -1.51
C ILE A 53 1.60 -5.18 -2.01
N ILE A 54 1.50 -4.68 -3.23
CA ILE A 54 0.23 -4.29 -3.86
C ILE A 54 0.11 -5.02 -5.18
N ASN A 55 -0.95 -5.79 -5.35
CA ASN A 55 -1.33 -6.42 -6.61
C ASN A 55 -2.56 -5.71 -7.22
N ASN A 56 -3.25 -6.33 -8.19
CA ASN A 56 -4.38 -5.70 -8.88
C ASN A 56 -5.59 -5.40 -7.98
N SER A 57 -5.74 -6.09 -6.85
CA SER A 57 -6.94 -6.04 -6.01
C SER A 57 -6.67 -5.90 -4.51
N HIS A 58 -5.51 -6.36 -4.06
CA HIS A 58 -5.17 -6.43 -2.63
C HIS A 58 -3.84 -5.76 -2.33
N PHE A 59 -3.69 -5.36 -1.07
CA PHE A 59 -2.42 -4.98 -0.47
C PHE A 59 -2.13 -5.89 0.73
N ALA A 60 -0.85 -5.99 1.05
CA ALA A 60 -0.38 -6.58 2.30
C ALA A 60 0.82 -5.80 2.80
N PHE A 61 0.98 -5.67 4.11
CA PHE A 61 2.18 -5.13 4.72
C PHE A 61 2.77 -6.10 5.73
N LEU A 62 4.09 -6.07 5.82
CA LEU A 62 4.88 -6.89 6.71
C LEU A 62 5.97 -6.03 7.34
N GLN A 63 6.04 -6.06 8.66
CA GLN A 63 7.08 -5.38 9.44
C GLN A 63 7.73 -6.36 10.40
N HIS A 64 9.06 -6.32 10.50
CA HIS A 64 9.78 -7.07 11.52
C HIS A 64 11.05 -6.33 11.96
N ASP A 65 11.51 -6.66 13.16
CA ASP A 65 12.85 -6.25 13.62
C ASP A 65 13.95 -7.08 12.95
N LEU A 66 15.12 -6.47 12.76
CA LEU A 66 16.25 -7.13 12.11
C LEU A 66 17.05 -8.05 13.07
N LYS A 67 16.71 -8.04 14.36
CA LYS A 67 17.33 -8.90 15.38
C LYS A 67 16.55 -10.20 15.61
N LYS A 68 15.53 -10.45 14.77
CA LYS A 68 14.74 -11.71 14.78
C LYS A 68 14.07 -11.98 16.14
N GLY A 69 13.52 -10.94 16.76
CA GLY A 69 12.83 -11.05 18.03
C GLY A 69 13.71 -11.34 19.24
N LYS A 70 15.04 -11.11 19.16
CA LYS A 70 15.99 -11.52 20.22
C LYS A 70 16.23 -10.49 21.30
N ASP A 71 15.61 -9.32 21.24
CA ASP A 71 15.73 -8.28 22.26
C ASP A 71 14.38 -7.61 22.60
N SER A 72 14.43 -6.62 23.49
CA SER A 72 13.24 -5.90 23.95
C SER A 72 12.54 -5.07 22.87
N ALA A 73 13.18 -4.83 21.73
CA ALA A 73 12.63 -4.14 20.57
C ALA A 73 12.03 -5.12 19.54
N ALA A 74 11.78 -6.36 19.94
CA ALA A 74 11.15 -7.37 19.09
C ALA A 74 9.80 -6.86 18.55
N VAL A 75 9.64 -6.88 17.23
CA VAL A 75 8.41 -6.50 16.56
C VAL A 75 8.13 -7.38 15.35
N PHE A 76 6.90 -7.82 15.23
CA PHE A 76 6.35 -8.39 14.02
C PHE A 76 4.91 -7.90 13.87
N VAL A 77 4.65 -7.17 12.79
CA VAL A 77 3.32 -6.64 12.47
C VAL A 77 3.00 -6.97 11.03
N SER A 78 1.79 -7.42 10.78
CA SER A 78 1.32 -7.71 9.43
C SER A 78 -0.16 -7.37 9.29
N GLY A 79 -0.55 -7.10 8.08
CA GLY A 79 -1.95 -6.88 7.74
C GLY A 79 -2.14 -6.74 6.23
N GLY A 80 -3.37 -6.56 5.83
CA GLY A 80 -3.75 -6.40 4.44
C GLY A 80 -5.23 -6.52 4.21
N GLY A 81 -5.62 -6.46 2.95
CA GLY A 81 -6.99 -6.54 2.51
C GLY A 81 -7.15 -6.03 1.09
N ARG A 82 -8.38 -5.77 0.70
CA ARG A 82 -8.68 -5.15 -0.59
C ARG A 82 -8.36 -3.66 -0.57
N TYR A 83 -8.17 -3.08 -1.73
CA TYR A 83 -8.05 -1.64 -1.87
C TYR A 83 -8.85 -1.15 -3.08
N SER A 84 -9.18 0.12 -3.06
CA SER A 84 -9.66 0.86 -4.22
C SER A 84 -8.76 2.04 -4.53
N LEU A 85 -8.66 2.40 -5.81
CA LEU A 85 -7.87 3.54 -6.27
C LEU A 85 -8.70 4.31 -7.31
N THR A 86 -8.98 5.58 -7.02
CA THR A 86 -9.62 6.52 -7.93
C THR A 86 -8.75 7.77 -7.98
N ASP A 87 -8.18 8.05 -9.13
CA ASP A 87 -7.18 9.10 -9.32
C ASP A 87 -6.01 8.95 -8.33
N THR A 88 -5.92 9.85 -7.34
CA THR A 88 -4.90 9.83 -6.29
C THR A 88 -5.42 9.32 -4.94
N LEU A 89 -6.71 9.02 -4.84
CA LEU A 89 -7.33 8.51 -3.60
C LEU A 89 -7.20 6.99 -3.55
N TYR A 90 -6.40 6.52 -2.63
CA TYR A 90 -6.13 5.12 -2.37
C TYR A 90 -6.75 4.74 -1.03
N THR A 91 -7.77 3.88 -1.05
CA THR A 91 -8.47 3.43 0.15
C THR A 91 -8.13 1.98 0.44
N GLU A 92 -7.53 1.74 1.59
CA GLU A 92 -7.25 0.42 2.14
C GLU A 92 -8.45 -0.06 2.96
N HIS A 93 -9.00 -1.23 2.62
CA HIS A 93 -9.98 -1.94 3.43
C HIS A 93 -9.21 -2.98 4.24
N LEU A 94 -8.91 -2.68 5.50
CA LEU A 94 -8.06 -3.52 6.34
C LEU A 94 -8.83 -4.72 6.86
N GLU A 95 -8.73 -5.85 6.16
CA GLU A 95 -9.48 -7.08 6.46
C GLU A 95 -8.70 -8.01 7.40
N TYR A 96 -7.39 -7.91 7.40
CA TYR A 96 -6.47 -8.73 8.20
C TYR A 96 -5.47 -7.83 8.88
N CYS A 97 -5.30 -7.97 10.19
CA CYS A 97 -4.28 -7.24 10.94
C CYS A 97 -3.85 -8.02 12.18
N SER A 98 -2.54 -8.04 12.47
CA SER A 98 -2.04 -8.62 13.72
C SER A 98 -2.53 -7.85 14.96
N ALA A 99 -2.75 -6.53 14.83
CA ALA A 99 -3.47 -5.71 15.80
C ALA A 99 -4.98 -5.80 15.49
N ARG A 100 -5.66 -6.76 16.09
CA ARG A 100 -7.01 -7.19 15.71
C ARG A 100 -8.06 -6.08 15.80
N GLU A 101 -7.90 -5.10 16.69
CA GLU A 101 -8.80 -3.95 16.83
C GLU A 101 -8.77 -2.99 15.63
N TRP A 102 -7.78 -3.12 14.74
CA TRP A 102 -7.69 -2.34 13.51
C TRP A 102 -8.49 -2.95 12.35
N GLU A 103 -8.82 -4.23 12.42
CA GLU A 103 -9.57 -4.93 11.37
C GLU A 103 -10.96 -4.32 11.17
N GLY A 104 -11.42 -4.33 9.93
CA GLY A 104 -12.72 -3.80 9.54
C GLY A 104 -12.78 -2.29 9.36
N ASN A 105 -11.65 -1.58 9.51
CA ASN A 105 -11.58 -0.15 9.24
C ASN A 105 -11.10 0.12 7.82
N ASP A 106 -11.54 1.25 7.28
CA ASP A 106 -11.13 1.78 6.00
C ASP A 106 -10.23 3.00 6.20
N PHE A 107 -9.11 3.05 5.49
CA PHE A 107 -8.17 4.17 5.55
C PHE A 107 -7.97 4.74 4.16
N THR A 108 -8.32 6.01 3.98
CA THR A 108 -8.15 6.70 2.70
C THR A 108 -6.93 7.61 2.75
N PHE A 109 -6.05 7.41 1.77
CA PHE A 109 -4.83 8.17 1.59
C PHE A 109 -4.82 8.89 0.25
N THR A 110 -4.22 10.06 0.20
CA THR A 110 -3.76 10.65 -1.05
C THR A 110 -2.40 10.04 -1.38
N VAL A 111 -2.27 9.50 -2.59
CA VAL A 111 -1.05 8.84 -3.06
C VAL A 111 -0.42 9.65 -4.18
N THR A 112 0.87 9.89 -4.09
CA THR A 112 1.69 10.44 -5.17
C THR A 112 2.84 9.49 -5.48
N ILE A 113 3.10 9.27 -6.78
CA ILE A 113 4.20 8.44 -7.25
C ILE A 113 5.05 9.27 -8.21
N ASN A 114 6.32 9.39 -7.89
CA ASN A 114 7.32 10.02 -8.74
C ASN A 114 8.49 9.05 -8.90
N ASN A 115 8.67 8.53 -10.13
CA ASN A 115 9.61 7.46 -10.44
C ASN A 115 9.41 6.26 -9.49
N ASP A 116 10.44 5.92 -8.71
CA ASP A 116 10.43 4.80 -7.77
C ASP A 116 10.03 5.20 -6.34
N THR A 117 9.54 6.41 -6.13
CA THR A 117 9.10 6.91 -4.82
C THR A 117 7.57 7.00 -4.76
N LEU A 118 6.98 6.41 -3.72
CA LEU A 118 5.56 6.53 -3.39
C LEU A 118 5.43 7.24 -2.05
N ILE A 119 4.57 8.24 -1.98
CA ILE A 119 4.17 8.91 -0.74
C ILE A 119 2.67 8.73 -0.59
N GLN A 120 2.25 8.19 0.55
CA GLN A 120 0.84 8.16 0.93
C GLN A 120 0.63 9.00 2.19
N ARG A 121 -0.47 9.76 2.22
CA ARG A 121 -0.85 10.60 3.33
C ARG A 121 -2.34 10.51 3.57
N GLY A 122 -2.75 10.25 4.81
CA GLY A 122 -4.15 10.20 5.18
C GLY A 122 -4.37 10.27 6.68
N ILE A 123 -5.63 10.19 7.08
CA ILE A 123 -6.03 10.13 8.48
C ILE A 123 -6.29 8.67 8.82
N GLU A 124 -5.66 8.19 9.89
CA GLU A 124 -5.97 6.93 10.53
C GLU A 124 -6.85 7.21 11.75
N LYS A 125 -8.07 6.70 11.73
CA LYS A 125 -9.00 6.82 12.85
C LYS A 125 -9.54 5.44 13.20
N VAL A 126 -9.23 4.98 14.42
CA VAL A 126 -9.72 3.71 14.98
C VAL A 126 -10.29 4.04 16.36
N GLU A 127 -11.61 4.22 16.45
CA GLU A 127 -12.27 4.69 17.67
C GLU A 127 -12.08 3.71 18.83
N SER A 128 -12.18 2.41 18.58
CA SER A 128 -11.97 1.35 19.57
C SER A 128 -10.58 1.33 20.19
N ALA A 129 -9.57 1.81 19.44
CA ALA A 129 -8.18 1.91 19.90
C ALA A 129 -7.78 3.32 20.34
N GLY A 130 -8.70 4.30 20.29
CA GLY A 130 -8.43 5.69 20.62
C GLY A 130 -7.46 6.39 19.65
N ILE A 131 -7.32 5.88 18.42
CA ILE A 131 -6.42 6.42 17.39
C ILE A 131 -7.15 7.48 16.57
N ASN A 132 -6.53 8.64 16.43
CA ASN A 132 -6.93 9.69 15.48
C ASN A 132 -5.71 10.53 15.14
N ARG A 133 -5.07 10.22 14.00
CA ARG A 133 -3.80 10.80 13.62
C ARG A 133 -3.65 10.95 12.11
N VAL A 134 -2.80 11.85 11.68
CA VAL A 134 -2.31 11.87 10.30
C VAL A 134 -1.14 10.92 10.17
N ASN A 135 -1.19 10.04 9.18
CA ASN A 135 -0.09 9.16 8.82
C ASN A 135 0.47 9.58 7.45
N ILE A 136 1.78 9.75 7.37
CA ILE A 136 2.51 10.03 6.12
C ILE A 136 3.61 9.00 5.99
N GLU A 137 3.58 8.25 4.91
CA GLU A 137 4.54 7.18 4.65
C GLU A 137 5.25 7.41 3.32
N LYS A 138 6.58 7.31 3.35
CA LYS A 138 7.42 7.42 2.16
C LYS A 138 8.08 6.08 1.85
N TYR A 139 7.80 5.57 0.68
CA TYR A 139 8.28 4.29 0.19
C TYR A 139 9.20 4.44 -1.02
N VAL A 140 10.04 3.44 -1.23
CA VAL A 140 10.79 3.22 -2.46
C VAL A 140 10.41 1.87 -3.07
N ARG A 141 10.31 1.80 -4.39
CA ARG A 141 10.02 0.57 -5.11
C ARG A 141 11.16 -0.43 -4.94
N VAL A 142 10.83 -1.66 -4.57
CA VAL A 142 11.79 -2.77 -4.58
C VAL A 142 11.97 -3.22 -6.02
N LYS A 143 13.21 -3.18 -6.52
CA LYS A 143 13.58 -3.72 -7.85
C LYS A 143 14.04 -5.16 -7.69
N MET A 144 13.60 -6.00 -8.59
CA MET A 144 14.07 -7.37 -8.74
C MET A 144 15.34 -7.40 -9.58
#